data_36b75aad8b55a5fff2f68da9a7f21d46
#
_entry.id   36b75aad8b55a5fff2f68da9a7f21d46
#
_cell.length_a   1.000
_cell.length_b   1.000
_cell.length_c   1.000
_cell.angle_alpha   90.00
_cell.angle_beta   90.00
_cell.angle_gamma   90.00
#
_symmetry.space_group_name_H-M   'P 1'
#
loop_
_entity.id
_entity.type
_entity.pdbx_description
1 polymer ?
#
loop_
_entity_poly.entity_id
_entity_poly.type
_entity_poly.pdbx_seq_one_letter_code
_entity_poly.pdbx_strand_id
1 'polypeptide(L)'
;MQKVMWRLLPLMALMFLVNQMDQVNVSFAALTMNRDIGLDAASYALGAGIFFLSYFAFEIPSNLILERVGARIWIARIMITWGLISGATALVQGQASFLVVRFLLGAAEAGFVPGLVLYITWWFPPSYRARATALFFFSAPMGNAVSGLLSVPLLKLDGFLGLFGWQWMFVAEALPALLLGLVVLRVLKDRPHQVAWLKADEREWLERQVEAPRQAHSAVAQLRAILNRRAGLLSLIYLTRNMAMYGVSLFLPLILSGAGLSNSQVGFAATIPFVTAAVGAVVWAWHSDLRNERHWHIIAAMLMSAAGLTVSAYLGASVWSLVAISVAAIGLYAQAVCFWSLPPLMLSGMAAAAAIAAINATGNLGGFLGPYIVGITARGGTDFTSGLYLMAGCAALSAALSFLLMRLKWDRSSA
;
A
#
# COMPACT_ATOMS: atom_id res chain seq x y z
N MET A 1 18.38 -10.65 -19.36
CA MET A 1 17.24 -10.12 -18.57
C MET A 1 16.34 -11.19 -17.96
N GLN A 2 15.94 -12.26 -18.66
CA GLN A 2 15.10 -13.32 -18.07
C GLN A 2 15.66 -13.87 -16.74
N LYS A 3 16.96 -14.17 -16.65
CA LYS A 3 17.60 -14.63 -15.42
C LYS A 3 17.42 -13.67 -14.25
N VAL A 4 17.56 -12.37 -14.50
CA VAL A 4 17.37 -11.31 -13.49
C VAL A 4 15.91 -11.26 -13.04
N MET A 5 14.95 -11.26 -13.98
CA MET A 5 13.53 -11.25 -13.69
C MET A 5 13.11 -12.44 -12.81
N TRP A 6 13.48 -13.66 -13.21
CA TRP A 6 13.07 -14.87 -12.47
C TRP A 6 13.76 -15.04 -11.11
N ARG A 7 14.90 -14.42 -10.87
CA ARG A 7 15.60 -14.49 -9.57
C ARG A 7 15.20 -13.40 -8.60
N LEU A 8 14.93 -12.18 -9.09
CA LEU A 8 14.69 -11.04 -8.19
C LEU A 8 13.19 -10.76 -8.00
N LEU A 9 12.38 -10.77 -9.08
CA LEU A 9 10.98 -10.37 -8.97
C LEU A 9 10.13 -11.30 -8.08
N PRO A 10 10.26 -12.64 -8.10
CA PRO A 10 9.47 -13.48 -7.20
C PRO A 10 9.76 -13.20 -5.72
N LEU A 11 11.04 -12.99 -5.37
CA LEU A 11 11.42 -12.63 -4.00
C LEU A 11 10.85 -11.25 -3.62
N MET A 12 10.99 -10.25 -4.49
CA MET A 12 10.46 -8.91 -4.26
C MET A 12 8.93 -8.92 -4.15
N ALA A 13 8.24 -9.68 -5.01
CA ALA A 13 6.79 -9.84 -4.96
C ALA A 13 6.35 -10.52 -3.67
N LEU A 14 7.07 -11.55 -3.20
CA LEU A 14 6.79 -12.21 -1.94
C LEU A 14 7.02 -11.29 -0.73
N MET A 15 8.11 -10.51 -0.74
CA MET A 15 8.37 -9.51 0.30
C MET A 15 7.25 -8.47 0.36
N PHE A 16 6.76 -8.00 -0.80
CA PHE A 16 5.68 -7.00 -0.85
C PHE A 16 4.32 -7.60 -0.49
N LEU A 17 4.08 -8.86 -0.85
CA LEU A 17 2.88 -9.59 -0.42
C LEU A 17 2.82 -9.66 1.12
N VAL A 18 3.92 -10.05 1.78
CA VAL A 18 4.01 -10.11 3.26
C VAL A 18 3.85 -8.72 3.88
N ASN A 19 4.42 -7.69 3.25
CA ASN A 19 4.26 -6.30 3.67
C ASN A 19 2.77 -5.88 3.64
N GLN A 20 2.06 -6.20 2.57
CA GLN A 20 0.64 -5.86 2.44
C GLN A 20 -0.25 -6.65 3.41
N MET A 21 0.12 -7.91 3.72
CA MET A 21 -0.55 -8.66 4.78
C MET A 21 -0.41 -7.96 6.13
N ASP A 22 0.81 -7.56 6.49
CA ASP A 22 1.08 -6.91 7.78
C ASP A 22 0.36 -5.56 7.91
N GLN A 23 0.23 -4.81 6.83
CA GLN A 23 -0.49 -3.53 6.84
C GLN A 23 -2.01 -3.68 7.11
N VAL A 24 -2.62 -4.79 6.68
CA VAL A 24 -4.07 -4.98 6.82
C VAL A 24 -4.46 -5.97 7.92
N ASN A 25 -3.54 -6.77 8.45
CA ASN A 25 -3.82 -7.77 9.49
C ASN A 25 -4.48 -7.17 10.73
N VAL A 26 -4.11 -5.94 11.10
CA VAL A 26 -4.74 -5.20 12.21
C VAL A 26 -6.25 -5.06 12.03
N SER A 27 -6.75 -5.05 10.78
CA SER A 27 -8.19 -4.97 10.51
C SER A 27 -8.93 -6.26 10.84
N PHE A 28 -8.28 -7.41 10.69
CA PHE A 28 -8.81 -8.69 11.11
C PHE A 28 -8.67 -8.90 12.63
N ALA A 29 -7.54 -8.48 13.21
CA ALA A 29 -7.36 -8.46 14.66
C ALA A 29 -8.47 -7.68 15.37
N ALA A 30 -8.89 -6.55 14.80
CA ALA A 30 -9.92 -5.68 15.35
C ALA A 30 -11.25 -6.39 15.64
N LEU A 31 -11.54 -7.51 14.97
CA LEU A 31 -12.74 -8.32 15.21
C LEU A 31 -12.87 -8.82 16.66
N THR A 32 -11.73 -9.02 17.34
CA THR A 32 -11.69 -9.51 18.73
C THR A 32 -10.85 -8.60 19.62
N MET A 33 -9.69 -8.16 19.15
CA MET A 33 -8.73 -7.32 19.87
C MET A 33 -9.36 -6.05 20.44
N ASN A 34 -10.21 -5.35 19.68
CA ASN A 34 -10.80 -4.09 20.12
C ASN A 34 -11.58 -4.25 21.42
N ARG A 35 -12.36 -5.33 21.54
CA ARG A 35 -13.08 -5.67 22.77
C ARG A 35 -12.12 -6.03 23.90
N ASP A 36 -11.10 -6.84 23.63
CA ASP A 36 -10.22 -7.41 24.65
C ASP A 36 -9.28 -6.36 25.27
N ILE A 37 -8.92 -5.32 24.52
CA ILE A 37 -8.06 -4.22 25.01
C ILE A 37 -8.80 -2.88 25.15
N GLY A 38 -10.13 -2.87 25.02
CA GLY A 38 -10.98 -1.71 25.29
C GLY A 38 -10.86 -0.58 24.26
N LEU A 39 -10.70 -0.88 22.96
CA LEU A 39 -10.67 0.11 21.89
C LEU A 39 -12.07 0.34 21.33
N ASP A 40 -12.47 1.59 21.26
CA ASP A 40 -13.60 2.01 20.42
C ASP A 40 -13.16 2.22 18.95
N ALA A 41 -14.12 2.50 18.06
CA ALA A 41 -13.84 2.70 16.64
C ALA A 41 -12.90 3.88 16.37
N ALA A 42 -12.97 4.94 17.16
CA ALA A 42 -12.12 6.12 17.01
C ALA A 42 -10.68 5.83 17.45
N SER A 43 -10.50 5.15 18.59
CA SER A 43 -9.19 4.73 19.11
C SER A 43 -8.51 3.72 18.18
N TYR A 44 -9.27 2.75 17.66
CA TYR A 44 -8.78 1.84 16.63
C TYR A 44 -8.35 2.59 15.36
N ALA A 45 -9.18 3.51 14.87
CA ALA A 45 -8.90 4.31 13.69
C ALA A 45 -7.63 5.15 13.86
N LEU A 46 -7.45 5.76 15.03
CA LEU A 46 -6.25 6.52 15.35
C LEU A 46 -5.00 5.62 15.31
N GLY A 47 -5.06 4.44 15.91
CA GLY A 47 -3.95 3.48 15.91
C GLY A 47 -3.67 2.91 14.52
N ALA A 48 -4.69 2.60 13.74
CA ALA A 48 -4.53 2.17 12.36
C ALA A 48 -3.89 3.27 11.50
N GLY A 49 -4.29 4.53 11.72
CA GLY A 49 -3.81 5.69 10.97
C GLY A 49 -2.41 6.15 11.38
N ILE A 50 -2.06 6.14 12.68
CA ILE A 50 -0.77 6.67 13.18
C ILE A 50 0.44 5.92 12.57
N PHE A 51 0.24 4.69 12.16
CA PHE A 51 1.19 3.92 11.35
C PHE A 51 1.61 4.69 10.10
N PHE A 52 0.65 5.21 9.33
CA PHE A 52 0.95 5.94 8.09
C PHE A 52 1.58 7.31 8.36
N LEU A 53 1.25 7.94 9.48
CA LEU A 53 1.87 9.21 9.87
C LEU A 53 3.35 9.01 10.20
N SER A 54 3.69 7.99 10.97
CA SER A 54 5.09 7.65 11.26
C SER A 54 5.81 7.14 10.02
N TYR A 55 5.15 6.31 9.19
CA TYR A 55 5.69 5.88 7.90
C TYR A 55 6.09 7.09 7.04
N PHE A 56 5.20 8.07 6.89
CA PHE A 56 5.48 9.32 6.18
C PHE A 56 6.69 10.07 6.74
N ALA A 57 6.76 10.21 8.07
CA ALA A 57 7.84 10.96 8.72
C ALA A 57 9.22 10.31 8.53
N PHE A 58 9.29 8.97 8.51
CA PHE A 58 10.54 8.22 8.42
C PHE A 58 10.87 7.71 7.00
N GLU A 59 9.99 7.86 6.02
CA GLU A 59 10.20 7.37 4.65
C GLU A 59 11.45 7.99 3.99
N ILE A 60 11.60 9.31 4.06
CA ILE A 60 12.75 10.01 3.47
C ILE A 60 14.06 9.65 4.17
N PRO A 61 14.18 9.77 5.51
CA PRO A 61 15.38 9.36 6.23
C PRO A 61 15.79 7.91 5.92
N SER A 62 14.82 7.00 5.89
CA SER A 62 15.06 5.58 5.61
C SER A 62 15.66 5.36 4.22
N ASN A 63 15.13 6.03 3.19
CA ASN A 63 15.65 5.90 1.82
C ASN A 63 17.04 6.50 1.65
N LEU A 64 17.33 7.62 2.32
CA LEU A 64 18.68 8.20 2.33
C LEU A 64 19.72 7.26 2.96
N ILE A 65 19.34 6.53 4.02
CA ILE A 65 20.21 5.54 4.64
C ILE A 65 20.37 4.32 3.70
N LEU A 66 19.29 3.87 3.05
CA LEU A 66 19.34 2.78 2.07
C LEU A 66 20.34 3.05 0.94
N GLU A 67 20.38 4.26 0.41
CA GLU A 67 21.34 4.65 -0.63
C GLU A 67 22.79 4.55 -0.16
N ARG A 68 23.06 4.85 1.13
CA ARG A 68 24.41 4.81 1.72
C ARG A 68 24.85 3.40 2.15
N VAL A 69 23.94 2.66 2.75
CA VAL A 69 24.24 1.34 3.38
C VAL A 69 24.10 0.19 2.38
N GLY A 70 23.29 0.40 1.32
CA GLY A 70 22.92 -0.63 0.36
C GLY A 70 21.57 -1.27 0.66
N ALA A 71 20.90 -1.71 -0.39
CA ALA A 71 19.55 -2.29 -0.32
C ALA A 71 19.53 -3.61 0.45
N ARG A 72 20.54 -4.46 0.27
CA ARG A 72 20.66 -5.75 0.95
C ARG A 72 20.54 -5.63 2.47
N ILE A 73 21.37 -4.79 3.06
CA ILE A 73 21.43 -4.64 4.53
C ILE A 73 20.20 -3.88 5.01
N TRP A 74 19.83 -2.79 4.31
CA TRP A 74 18.78 -1.91 4.79
C TRP A 74 17.38 -2.50 4.67
N ILE A 75 17.05 -3.18 3.55
CA ILE A 75 15.78 -3.88 3.38
C ILE A 75 15.66 -5.04 4.39
N ALA A 76 16.73 -5.80 4.60
CA ALA A 76 16.73 -6.86 5.60
C ALA A 76 16.49 -6.30 7.02
N ARG A 77 17.16 -5.18 7.37
CA ARG A 77 16.93 -4.47 8.63
C ARG A 77 15.47 -4.06 8.77
N ILE A 78 14.89 -3.44 7.73
CA ILE A 78 13.48 -3.03 7.71
C ILE A 78 12.60 -4.25 8.00
N MET A 79 12.76 -5.35 7.26
CA MET A 79 11.95 -6.56 7.41
C MET A 79 12.07 -7.20 8.79
N ILE A 80 13.28 -7.29 9.33
CA ILE A 80 13.51 -7.87 10.68
C ILE A 80 12.91 -6.96 11.76
N THR A 81 13.15 -5.65 11.69
CA THR A 81 12.67 -4.72 12.73
C THR A 81 11.14 -4.59 12.67
N TRP A 82 10.53 -4.49 11.48
CA TRP A 82 9.07 -4.47 11.41
C TRP A 82 8.48 -5.79 11.88
N GLY A 83 9.04 -6.96 11.46
CA GLY A 83 8.54 -8.26 11.90
C GLY A 83 8.58 -8.42 13.42
N LEU A 84 9.65 -7.97 14.08
CA LEU A 84 9.74 -7.97 15.56
C LEU A 84 8.67 -7.08 16.18
N ILE A 85 8.46 -5.86 15.65
CA ILE A 85 7.49 -4.90 16.20
C ILE A 85 6.05 -5.36 15.89
N SER A 86 5.80 -5.93 14.69
CA SER A 86 4.51 -6.54 14.36
C SER A 86 4.16 -7.67 15.33
N GLY A 87 5.10 -8.59 15.57
CA GLY A 87 4.93 -9.64 16.58
C GLY A 87 4.73 -9.10 17.99
N ALA A 88 5.41 -8.00 18.35
CA ALA A 88 5.24 -7.33 19.65
C ALA A 88 3.84 -6.69 19.81
N THR A 89 3.05 -6.53 18.74
CA THR A 89 1.65 -6.13 18.85
C THR A 89 0.85 -7.12 19.70
N ALA A 90 1.26 -8.38 19.79
CA ALA A 90 0.67 -9.38 20.69
C ALA A 90 0.77 -9.01 22.19
N LEU A 91 1.63 -8.04 22.54
CA LEU A 91 1.85 -7.62 23.94
C LEU A 91 1.04 -6.37 24.31
N VAL A 92 0.23 -5.81 23.42
CA VAL A 92 -0.55 -4.59 23.71
C VAL A 92 -1.66 -4.89 24.72
N GLN A 93 -1.87 -3.96 25.65
CA GLN A 93 -2.82 -4.12 26.75
C GLN A 93 -3.89 -3.01 26.79
N GLY A 94 -3.83 -2.05 25.85
CA GLY A 94 -4.77 -0.94 25.81
C GLY A 94 -4.36 0.08 24.76
N GLN A 95 -5.12 1.17 24.68
CA GLN A 95 -4.97 2.20 23.65
C GLN A 95 -3.54 2.77 23.59
N ALA A 96 -2.93 3.15 24.71
CA ALA A 96 -1.60 3.77 24.70
C ALA A 96 -0.53 2.85 24.13
N SER A 97 -0.48 1.58 24.58
CA SER A 97 0.48 0.58 24.05
C SER A 97 0.21 0.27 22.58
N PHE A 98 -1.06 0.22 22.15
CA PHE A 98 -1.43 0.03 20.75
C PHE A 98 -0.93 1.19 19.89
N LEU A 99 -1.14 2.44 20.28
CA LEU A 99 -0.64 3.62 19.55
C LEU A 99 0.88 3.61 19.44
N VAL A 100 1.60 3.30 20.52
CA VAL A 100 3.07 3.24 20.52
C VAL A 100 3.57 2.18 19.55
N VAL A 101 3.04 0.96 19.61
CA VAL A 101 3.48 -0.13 18.73
C VAL A 101 3.16 0.19 17.26
N ARG A 102 1.97 0.74 16.98
CA ARG A 102 1.59 1.15 15.62
C ARG A 102 2.48 2.27 15.07
N PHE A 103 2.87 3.25 15.91
CA PHE A 103 3.82 4.28 15.53
C PHE A 103 5.21 3.69 15.22
N LEU A 104 5.73 2.83 16.09
CA LEU A 104 7.02 2.18 15.90
C LEU A 104 7.02 1.27 14.68
N LEU A 105 5.92 0.56 14.41
CA LEU A 105 5.75 -0.29 13.24
C LEU A 105 5.85 0.51 11.95
N GLY A 106 5.12 1.64 11.85
CA GLY A 106 5.19 2.51 10.68
C GLY A 106 6.59 3.10 10.46
N ALA A 107 7.28 3.50 11.54
CA ALA A 107 8.66 3.99 11.47
C ALA A 107 9.65 2.88 11.04
N ALA A 108 9.46 1.64 11.50
CA ALA A 108 10.31 0.51 11.14
C ALA A 108 10.13 0.08 9.68
N GLU A 109 8.89 0.10 9.17
CA GLU A 109 8.53 -0.29 7.80
C GLU A 109 8.83 0.82 6.78
N ALA A 110 8.97 2.06 7.24
CA ALA A 110 9.19 3.22 6.39
C ALA A 110 10.38 3.03 5.43
N GLY A 111 10.17 3.37 4.15
CA GLY A 111 11.18 3.23 3.12
C GLY A 111 11.26 1.85 2.46
N PHE A 112 10.44 0.88 2.88
CA PHE A 112 10.46 -0.46 2.28
C PHE A 112 10.05 -0.45 0.80
N VAL A 113 8.85 0.06 0.49
CA VAL A 113 8.33 0.09 -0.89
C VAL A 113 9.18 0.97 -1.80
N PRO A 114 9.46 2.25 -1.47
CA PRO A 114 10.33 3.07 -2.31
C PRO A 114 11.75 2.52 -2.40
N GLY A 115 12.26 1.86 -1.37
CA GLY A 115 13.55 1.16 -1.40
C GLY A 115 13.59 0.01 -2.39
N LEU A 116 12.52 -0.79 -2.49
CA LEU A 116 12.41 -1.85 -3.51
C LEU A 116 12.24 -1.27 -4.92
N VAL A 117 11.50 -0.18 -5.07
CA VAL A 117 11.39 0.53 -6.36
C VAL A 117 12.76 1.08 -6.78
N LEU A 118 13.53 1.65 -5.86
CA LEU A 118 14.90 2.08 -6.12
C LEU A 118 15.79 0.88 -6.50
N TYR A 119 15.67 -0.24 -5.80
CA TYR A 119 16.39 -1.47 -6.12
C TYR A 119 16.07 -1.98 -7.54
N ILE A 120 14.82 -1.87 -8.01
CA ILE A 120 14.46 -2.15 -9.41
C ILE A 120 15.30 -1.30 -10.37
N THR A 121 15.57 -0.03 -10.06
CA THR A 121 16.38 0.83 -10.94
C THR A 121 17.83 0.38 -11.01
N TRP A 122 18.35 -0.30 -10.00
CA TRP A 122 19.73 -0.81 -9.96
C TRP A 122 19.93 -2.12 -10.73
N TRP A 123 18.82 -2.84 -11.03
CA TRP A 123 18.87 -4.15 -11.66
C TRP A 123 18.17 -4.22 -13.02
N PHE A 124 17.30 -3.26 -13.31
CA PHE A 124 16.52 -3.27 -14.54
C PHE A 124 16.80 -2.04 -15.41
N PRO A 125 17.23 -2.25 -16.68
CA PRO A 125 17.31 -1.19 -17.65
C PRO A 125 15.97 -0.43 -17.82
N PRO A 126 15.97 0.85 -18.25
CA PRO A 126 14.75 1.66 -18.39
C PRO A 126 13.61 0.96 -19.15
N SER A 127 13.94 0.21 -20.21
CA SER A 127 12.98 -0.54 -21.03
C SER A 127 12.26 -1.68 -20.30
N TYR A 128 12.80 -2.18 -19.18
CA TYR A 128 12.24 -3.28 -18.39
C TYR A 128 11.63 -2.82 -17.05
N ARG A 129 11.91 -1.59 -16.60
CA ARG A 129 11.50 -1.07 -15.28
C ARG A 129 9.97 -1.07 -15.12
N ALA A 130 9.24 -0.58 -16.13
CA ALA A 130 7.78 -0.52 -16.07
C ALA A 130 7.17 -1.91 -15.86
N ARG A 131 7.65 -2.93 -16.60
CA ARG A 131 7.18 -4.31 -16.47
C ARG A 131 7.55 -4.93 -15.12
N ALA A 132 8.78 -4.70 -14.63
CA ALA A 132 9.22 -5.19 -13.32
C ALA A 132 8.39 -4.57 -12.19
N THR A 133 8.16 -3.26 -12.25
CA THR A 133 7.34 -2.52 -11.28
C THR A 133 5.88 -2.98 -11.29
N ALA A 134 5.30 -3.22 -12.47
CA ALA A 134 3.92 -3.71 -12.57
C ALA A 134 3.76 -5.10 -11.94
N LEU A 135 4.69 -6.03 -12.21
CA LEU A 135 4.70 -7.37 -11.60
C LEU A 135 4.89 -7.31 -10.07
N PHE A 136 5.73 -6.41 -9.61
CA PHE A 136 5.92 -6.15 -8.18
C PHE A 136 4.62 -5.66 -7.54
N PHE A 137 4.00 -4.59 -8.06
CA PHE A 137 2.77 -4.03 -7.49
C PHE A 137 1.54 -4.94 -7.61
N PHE A 138 1.54 -5.91 -8.53
CA PHE A 138 0.48 -6.90 -8.61
C PHE A 138 0.33 -7.75 -7.34
N SER A 139 1.39 -7.91 -6.55
CA SER A 139 1.34 -8.64 -5.28
C SER A 139 0.58 -7.89 -4.17
N ALA A 140 0.31 -6.58 -4.31
CA ALA A 140 -0.40 -5.81 -3.28
C ALA A 140 -1.83 -6.30 -3.01
N PRO A 141 -2.74 -6.36 -3.99
CA PRO A 141 -4.08 -6.88 -3.74
C PRO A 141 -4.07 -8.36 -3.34
N MET A 142 -3.07 -9.12 -3.78
CA MET A 142 -2.90 -10.53 -3.37
C MET A 142 -2.53 -10.65 -1.88
N GLY A 143 -1.64 -9.79 -1.38
CA GLY A 143 -1.30 -9.75 0.05
C GLY A 143 -2.53 -9.47 0.92
N ASN A 144 -3.35 -8.50 0.52
CA ASN A 144 -4.60 -8.18 1.22
C ASN A 144 -5.61 -9.34 1.17
N ALA A 145 -5.72 -10.03 0.04
CA ALA A 145 -6.58 -11.21 -0.11
C ALA A 145 -6.12 -12.38 0.78
N VAL A 146 -4.81 -12.65 0.78
CA VAL A 146 -4.21 -13.74 1.58
C VAL A 146 -4.32 -13.45 3.07
N SER A 147 -4.23 -12.17 3.50
CA SER A 147 -4.35 -11.79 4.91
C SER A 147 -5.66 -12.33 5.52
N GLY A 148 -6.82 -12.10 4.90
CA GLY A 148 -8.10 -12.61 5.41
C GLY A 148 -8.16 -14.12 5.57
N LEU A 149 -7.54 -14.85 4.62
CA LEU A 149 -7.52 -16.31 4.65
C LEU A 149 -6.61 -16.89 5.74
N LEU A 150 -5.53 -16.18 6.10
CA LEU A 150 -4.57 -16.60 7.11
C LEU A 150 -4.93 -16.07 8.50
N SER A 151 -5.34 -14.81 8.62
CA SER A 151 -5.63 -14.17 9.89
C SER A 151 -6.79 -14.83 10.62
N VAL A 152 -7.89 -15.12 9.92
CA VAL A 152 -9.11 -15.63 10.56
C VAL A 152 -8.97 -17.04 11.15
N PRO A 153 -8.30 -18.01 10.52
CA PRO A 153 -8.00 -19.29 11.20
C PRO A 153 -7.17 -19.12 12.47
N LEU A 154 -6.24 -18.15 12.50
CA LEU A 154 -5.41 -17.89 13.66
C LEU A 154 -6.22 -17.29 14.82
N LEU A 155 -7.26 -16.50 14.54
CA LEU A 155 -8.18 -16.01 15.57
C LEU A 155 -8.91 -17.14 16.32
N LYS A 156 -9.05 -18.34 15.71
CA LYS A 156 -9.65 -19.51 16.36
C LYS A 156 -8.77 -20.17 17.43
N LEU A 157 -7.49 -19.79 17.49
CA LEU A 157 -6.56 -20.24 18.54
C LEU A 157 -6.79 -19.51 19.87
N ASP A 158 -7.93 -18.83 20.03
CA ASP A 158 -8.29 -18.12 21.26
C ASP A 158 -8.24 -19.05 22.47
N GLY A 159 -7.54 -18.63 23.54
CA GLY A 159 -7.28 -19.42 24.74
C GLY A 159 -6.15 -20.45 24.63
N PHE A 160 -5.62 -20.74 23.44
CA PHE A 160 -4.51 -21.68 23.31
C PHE A 160 -3.23 -21.10 23.94
N LEU A 161 -2.61 -21.88 24.86
CA LEU A 161 -1.48 -21.48 25.71
C LEU A 161 -1.72 -20.16 26.50
N GLY A 162 -2.97 -19.84 26.79
CA GLY A 162 -3.34 -18.64 27.56
C GLY A 162 -3.28 -17.33 26.79
N LEU A 163 -3.12 -17.38 25.47
CA LEU A 163 -3.09 -16.20 24.59
C LEU A 163 -4.42 -16.05 23.86
N PHE A 164 -4.81 -14.81 23.58
CA PHE A 164 -5.93 -14.49 22.70
C PHE A 164 -5.62 -14.84 21.23
N GLY A 165 -6.64 -15.16 20.43
CA GLY A 165 -6.47 -15.52 19.04
C GLY A 165 -5.79 -14.44 18.20
N TRP A 166 -6.06 -13.13 18.46
CA TRP A 166 -5.39 -12.03 17.80
C TRP A 166 -3.89 -11.92 18.14
N GLN A 167 -3.48 -12.34 19.33
CA GLN A 167 -2.06 -12.41 19.71
C GLN A 167 -1.33 -13.47 18.87
N TRP A 168 -1.93 -14.67 18.74
CA TRP A 168 -1.43 -15.72 17.87
C TRP A 168 -1.29 -15.25 16.42
N MET A 169 -2.28 -14.50 15.93
CA MET A 169 -2.25 -13.93 14.57
C MET A 169 -1.03 -13.03 14.37
N PHE A 170 -0.77 -12.07 15.24
CA PHE A 170 0.40 -11.19 15.11
C PHE A 170 1.73 -11.95 15.23
N VAL A 171 1.84 -12.90 16.15
CA VAL A 171 3.07 -13.72 16.28
C VAL A 171 3.30 -14.57 15.03
N ALA A 172 2.27 -15.24 14.51
CA ALA A 172 2.41 -16.11 13.35
C ALA A 172 2.68 -15.32 12.06
N GLU A 173 2.00 -14.19 11.85
CA GLU A 173 2.16 -13.36 10.65
C GLU A 173 3.45 -12.52 10.65
N ALA A 174 4.10 -12.34 11.81
CA ALA A 174 5.43 -11.74 11.89
C ALA A 174 6.54 -12.67 11.37
N LEU A 175 6.37 -13.99 11.46
CA LEU A 175 7.40 -14.96 11.09
C LEU A 175 7.83 -14.87 9.63
N PRO A 176 6.93 -14.76 8.63
CA PRO A 176 7.31 -14.58 7.23
C PRO A 176 8.23 -13.36 7.01
N ALA A 177 7.96 -12.24 7.66
CA ALA A 177 8.79 -11.05 7.54
C ALA A 177 10.20 -11.27 8.10
N LEU A 178 10.31 -11.91 9.26
CA LEU A 178 11.59 -12.24 9.90
C LEU A 178 12.39 -13.21 9.03
N LEU A 179 11.76 -14.29 8.56
CA LEU A 179 12.41 -15.30 7.72
C LEU A 179 12.88 -14.71 6.38
N LEU A 180 12.03 -13.91 5.73
CA LEU A 180 12.40 -13.23 4.48
C LEU A 180 13.50 -12.20 4.71
N GLY A 181 13.51 -11.47 5.83
CA GLY A 181 14.61 -10.58 6.19
C GLY A 181 15.95 -11.31 6.26
N LEU A 182 15.99 -12.50 6.84
CA LEU A 182 17.19 -13.35 6.85
C LEU A 182 17.57 -13.90 5.46
N VAL A 183 16.56 -14.25 4.65
CA VAL A 183 16.77 -14.66 3.25
C VAL A 183 17.36 -13.51 2.43
N VAL A 184 16.85 -12.30 2.59
CA VAL A 184 17.35 -11.10 1.92
C VAL A 184 18.82 -10.87 2.21
N LEU A 185 19.28 -11.02 3.45
CA LEU A 185 20.71 -10.92 3.81
C LEU A 185 21.60 -11.89 3.04
N ARG A 186 21.09 -13.07 2.66
CA ARG A 186 21.87 -14.09 1.94
C ARG A 186 21.74 -13.97 0.43
N VAL A 187 20.55 -13.70 -0.08
CA VAL A 187 20.20 -13.80 -1.50
C VAL A 187 20.33 -12.48 -2.24
N LEU A 188 19.89 -11.38 -1.63
CA LEU A 188 19.94 -10.06 -2.27
C LEU A 188 21.38 -9.59 -2.42
N LYS A 189 21.68 -8.93 -3.55
CA LYS A 189 22.94 -8.24 -3.81
C LYS A 189 22.62 -6.83 -4.30
N ASP A 190 23.47 -5.88 -3.93
CA ASP A 190 23.22 -4.48 -4.27
C ASP A 190 23.47 -4.17 -5.75
N ARG A 191 24.44 -4.85 -6.38
CA ARG A 191 24.88 -4.54 -7.74
C ARG A 191 25.11 -5.81 -8.57
N PRO A 192 24.97 -5.72 -9.93
CA PRO A 192 25.17 -6.86 -10.83
C PRO A 192 26.56 -7.52 -10.74
N HIS A 193 27.63 -6.75 -10.48
CA HIS A 193 28.99 -7.29 -10.37
C HIS A 193 29.18 -8.24 -9.17
N GLN A 194 28.31 -8.15 -8.16
CA GLN A 194 28.42 -8.95 -6.93
C GLN A 194 27.84 -10.37 -7.08
N VAL A 195 27.29 -10.72 -8.25
CA VAL A 195 26.66 -12.03 -8.46
C VAL A 195 27.45 -12.95 -9.40
N ALA A 196 27.55 -14.22 -9.03
CA ALA A 196 28.25 -15.23 -9.82
C ALA A 196 27.36 -15.90 -10.88
N TRP A 197 26.04 -15.78 -10.79
CA TRP A 197 25.10 -16.44 -11.71
C TRP A 197 24.89 -15.71 -13.04
N LEU A 198 25.41 -14.49 -13.21
CA LEU A 198 25.56 -13.82 -14.49
C LEU A 198 26.94 -14.09 -15.08
N LYS A 199 27.02 -14.32 -16.38
CA LYS A 199 28.29 -14.37 -17.11
C LYS A 199 28.96 -13.00 -17.12
N ALA A 200 30.25 -12.92 -17.38
CA ALA A 200 31.00 -11.67 -17.37
C ALA A 200 30.43 -10.64 -18.35
N ASP A 201 30.12 -11.08 -19.57
CA ASP A 201 29.51 -10.28 -20.63
C ASP A 201 28.10 -9.79 -20.27
N GLU A 202 27.27 -10.66 -19.62
CA GLU A 202 25.92 -10.29 -19.14
C GLU A 202 26.01 -9.24 -18.02
N ARG A 203 27.02 -9.32 -17.13
CA ARG A 203 27.24 -8.36 -16.04
C ARG A 203 27.63 -7.00 -16.56
N GLU A 204 28.65 -6.97 -17.42
CA GLU A 204 29.16 -5.75 -18.01
C GLU A 204 28.08 -5.03 -18.86
N TRP A 205 27.32 -5.80 -19.66
CA TRP A 205 26.18 -5.24 -20.38
C TRP A 205 25.15 -4.63 -19.45
N LEU A 206 24.77 -5.36 -18.39
CA LEU A 206 23.75 -4.91 -17.44
C LEU A 206 24.21 -3.63 -16.71
N GLU A 207 25.45 -3.58 -16.25
CA GLU A 207 26.00 -2.40 -15.57
C GLU A 207 25.98 -1.16 -16.46
N ARG A 208 26.34 -1.28 -17.72
CA ARG A 208 26.26 -0.17 -18.69
C ARG A 208 24.82 0.32 -18.90
N GLN A 209 23.83 -0.56 -18.79
CA GLN A 209 22.42 -0.22 -19.01
C GLN A 209 21.72 0.35 -17.75
N VAL A 210 22.20 0.02 -16.57
CA VAL A 210 21.58 0.45 -15.29
C VAL A 210 22.30 1.61 -14.62
N GLU A 211 23.30 2.23 -15.28
CA GLU A 211 23.93 3.47 -14.78
C GLU A 211 22.85 4.50 -14.46
N ALA A 212 22.53 4.58 -13.17
CA ALA A 212 21.53 5.49 -12.67
C ALA A 212 22.13 6.88 -12.50
N PRO A 213 21.41 7.94 -12.87
CA PRO A 213 21.78 9.27 -12.42
C PRO A 213 21.85 9.26 -10.89
N ARG A 214 23.00 9.59 -10.34
CA ARG A 214 23.15 9.84 -8.89
C ARG A 214 22.31 11.07 -8.55
N GLN A 215 21.14 10.87 -7.99
CA GLN A 215 20.29 11.95 -7.53
C GLN A 215 20.12 11.84 -6.03
N ALA A 216 20.87 12.63 -5.29
CA ALA A 216 20.58 12.91 -3.89
C ALA A 216 19.27 13.72 -3.84
N HIS A 217 18.18 13.10 -3.40
CA HIS A 217 16.92 13.80 -3.14
C HIS A 217 17.05 14.57 -1.84
N SER A 218 17.32 15.88 -1.90
CA SER A 218 17.27 16.71 -0.71
C SER A 218 15.81 16.94 -0.30
N ALA A 219 15.53 16.96 1.01
CA ALA A 219 14.20 17.32 1.53
C ALA A 219 13.71 18.68 0.99
N VAL A 220 14.63 19.61 0.74
CA VAL A 220 14.35 20.91 0.12
C VAL A 220 13.86 20.77 -1.33
N ALA A 221 14.43 19.82 -2.11
CA ALA A 221 13.99 19.56 -3.48
C ALA A 221 12.58 18.97 -3.51
N GLN A 222 12.24 18.08 -2.56
CA GLN A 222 10.89 17.53 -2.41
C GLN A 222 9.89 18.60 -2.01
N LEU A 223 10.24 19.48 -1.06
CA LEU A 223 9.37 20.59 -0.65
C LEU A 223 9.10 21.56 -1.83
N ARG A 224 10.12 21.90 -2.61
CA ARG A 224 9.96 22.71 -3.83
C ARG A 224 9.13 22.00 -4.90
N ALA A 225 9.24 20.67 -5.01
CA ALA A 225 8.46 19.88 -5.96
C ALA A 225 6.97 19.89 -5.61
N ILE A 226 6.59 19.86 -4.30
CA ILE A 226 5.20 19.99 -3.86
C ILE A 226 4.60 21.35 -4.25
N LEU A 227 5.41 22.40 -4.29
CA LEU A 227 4.97 23.75 -4.72
C LEU A 227 4.72 23.83 -6.23
N ASN A 228 5.15 22.85 -7.03
CA ASN A 228 4.78 22.75 -8.43
C ASN A 228 3.29 22.39 -8.52
N ARG A 229 2.50 23.23 -9.21
CA ARG A 229 1.05 23.07 -9.35
C ARG A 229 0.64 21.70 -9.90
N ARG A 230 1.45 21.11 -10.82
CA ARG A 230 1.21 19.76 -11.37
C ARG A 230 1.41 18.69 -10.31
N ALA A 231 2.54 18.74 -9.60
CA ALA A 231 2.84 17.80 -8.53
C ALA A 231 1.85 17.91 -7.38
N GLY A 232 1.44 19.13 -7.00
CA GLY A 232 0.42 19.37 -5.99
C GLY A 232 -0.93 18.76 -6.36
N LEU A 233 -1.37 18.92 -7.62
CA LEU A 233 -2.63 18.34 -8.07
C LEU A 233 -2.57 16.81 -8.14
N LEU A 234 -1.45 16.22 -8.62
CA LEU A 234 -1.22 14.78 -8.59
C LEU A 234 -1.18 14.24 -7.15
N SER A 235 -0.57 14.99 -6.21
CA SER A 235 -0.56 14.65 -4.79
C SER A 235 -1.96 14.61 -4.19
N LEU A 236 -2.82 15.59 -4.52
CA LEU A 236 -4.21 15.61 -4.03
C LEU A 236 -5.06 14.49 -4.61
N ILE A 237 -4.87 14.15 -5.91
CA ILE A 237 -5.54 13.02 -6.54
C ILE A 237 -5.16 11.72 -5.83
N TYR A 238 -3.88 11.53 -5.55
CA TYR A 238 -3.39 10.32 -4.91
C TYR A 238 -3.75 10.24 -3.43
N LEU A 239 -3.74 11.38 -2.72
CA LEU A 239 -4.20 11.52 -1.34
C LEU A 239 -5.66 11.09 -1.19
N THR A 240 -6.56 11.70 -1.99
CA THR A 240 -8.01 11.44 -1.88
C THR A 240 -8.37 10.01 -2.28
N ARG A 241 -7.67 9.44 -3.26
CA ARG A 241 -7.78 8.03 -3.60
C ARG A 241 -7.34 7.13 -2.43
N ASN A 242 -6.19 7.43 -1.80
CA ASN A 242 -5.67 6.63 -0.70
C ASN A 242 -6.54 6.74 0.56
N MET A 243 -7.17 7.90 0.81
CA MET A 243 -8.18 8.03 1.86
C MET A 243 -9.31 7.01 1.66
N ALA A 244 -9.87 6.94 0.44
CA ALA A 244 -10.92 5.98 0.12
C ALA A 244 -10.42 4.53 0.26
N MET A 245 -9.23 4.22 -0.26
CA MET A 245 -8.69 2.86 -0.23
C MET A 245 -8.44 2.36 1.20
N TYR A 246 -7.66 3.10 1.98
CA TYR A 246 -7.31 2.66 3.34
C TYR A 246 -8.47 2.80 4.32
N GLY A 247 -9.34 3.80 4.14
CA GLY A 247 -10.58 3.93 4.90
C GLY A 247 -11.47 2.71 4.76
N VAL A 248 -11.60 2.18 3.55
CA VAL A 248 -12.37 0.95 3.33
C VAL A 248 -11.60 -0.29 3.76
N SER A 249 -10.34 -0.46 3.33
CA SER A 249 -9.58 -1.70 3.57
C SER A 249 -9.37 -2.01 5.04
N LEU A 250 -9.09 -0.99 5.88
CA LEU A 250 -8.83 -1.18 7.30
C LEU A 250 -10.11 -1.36 8.14
N PHE A 251 -11.27 -1.03 7.58
CA PHE A 251 -12.56 -1.25 8.24
C PHE A 251 -13.38 -2.38 7.59
N LEU A 252 -12.96 -2.93 6.46
CA LEU A 252 -13.71 -3.95 5.74
C LEU A 252 -14.13 -5.14 6.62
N PRO A 253 -13.24 -5.75 7.44
CA PRO A 253 -13.66 -6.83 8.31
C PRO A 253 -14.72 -6.39 9.34
N LEU A 254 -14.60 -5.19 9.92
CA LEU A 254 -15.57 -4.65 10.88
C LEU A 254 -16.90 -4.34 10.21
N ILE A 255 -16.89 -3.79 8.98
CA ILE A 255 -18.10 -3.54 8.17
C ILE A 255 -18.84 -4.85 7.91
N LEU A 256 -18.13 -5.91 7.52
CA LEU A 256 -18.70 -7.22 7.26
C LEU A 256 -19.21 -7.90 8.53
N SER A 257 -18.48 -7.75 9.64
CA SER A 257 -18.93 -8.25 10.96
C SER A 257 -20.19 -7.52 11.43
N GLY A 258 -20.26 -6.19 11.24
CA GLY A 258 -21.46 -5.40 11.53
C GLY A 258 -22.66 -5.80 10.67
N ALA A 259 -22.44 -6.41 9.51
CA ALA A 259 -23.49 -7.04 8.67
C ALA A 259 -23.93 -8.41 9.16
N GLY A 260 -23.46 -8.88 10.32
CA GLY A 260 -23.85 -10.14 10.93
C GLY A 260 -23.07 -11.37 10.46
N LEU A 261 -21.99 -11.21 9.72
CA LEU A 261 -21.13 -12.32 9.31
C LEU A 261 -20.28 -12.80 10.50
N SER A 262 -20.17 -14.12 10.66
CA SER A 262 -19.21 -14.71 11.59
C SER A 262 -17.76 -14.41 11.17
N ASN A 263 -16.82 -14.44 12.10
CA ASN A 263 -15.41 -14.18 11.81
C ASN A 263 -14.89 -15.04 10.63
N SER A 264 -15.29 -16.32 10.56
CA SER A 264 -14.91 -17.20 9.45
C SER A 264 -15.47 -16.73 8.11
N GLN A 265 -16.72 -16.28 8.07
CA GLN A 265 -17.33 -15.72 6.87
C GLN A 265 -16.68 -14.38 6.48
N VAL A 266 -16.33 -13.55 7.46
CA VAL A 266 -15.62 -12.27 7.24
C VAL A 266 -14.29 -12.52 6.52
N GLY A 267 -13.49 -13.50 6.94
CA GLY A 267 -12.22 -13.82 6.28
C GLY A 267 -12.36 -14.15 4.80
N PHE A 268 -13.34 -15.01 4.46
CA PHE A 268 -13.62 -15.33 3.06
C PHE A 268 -14.22 -14.16 2.30
N ALA A 269 -15.22 -13.48 2.87
CA ALA A 269 -15.91 -12.38 2.23
C ALA A 269 -14.96 -11.19 1.95
N ALA A 270 -14.07 -10.87 2.91
CA ALA A 270 -13.08 -9.81 2.73
C ALA A 270 -12.04 -10.10 1.63
N THR A 271 -11.82 -11.38 1.27
CA THR A 271 -10.92 -11.77 0.19
C THR A 271 -11.49 -11.40 -1.19
N ILE A 272 -12.83 -11.45 -1.36
CA ILE A 272 -13.50 -11.26 -2.66
C ILE A 272 -13.19 -9.89 -3.29
N PRO A 273 -13.32 -8.75 -2.58
CA PRO A 273 -12.99 -7.44 -3.15
C PRO A 273 -11.54 -7.33 -3.63
N PHE A 274 -10.58 -7.94 -2.92
CA PHE A 274 -9.18 -7.84 -3.29
C PHE A 274 -8.81 -8.73 -4.48
N VAL A 275 -9.37 -9.95 -4.56
CA VAL A 275 -9.16 -10.84 -5.72
C VAL A 275 -9.80 -10.22 -6.97
N THR A 276 -11.04 -9.73 -6.87
CA THR A 276 -11.71 -9.07 -8.00
C THR A 276 -10.97 -7.81 -8.42
N ALA A 277 -10.43 -7.03 -7.46
CA ALA A 277 -9.62 -5.87 -7.74
C ALA A 277 -8.32 -6.22 -8.48
N ALA A 278 -7.63 -7.31 -8.09
CA ALA A 278 -6.42 -7.75 -8.77
C ALA A 278 -6.68 -8.07 -10.26
N VAL A 279 -7.71 -8.87 -10.52
CA VAL A 279 -8.11 -9.22 -11.91
C VAL A 279 -8.59 -7.97 -12.66
N GLY A 280 -9.47 -7.20 -12.05
CA GLY A 280 -10.07 -6.02 -12.66
C GLY A 280 -9.03 -4.94 -13.00
N ALA A 281 -8.05 -4.70 -12.12
CA ALA A 281 -6.97 -3.74 -12.37
C ALA A 281 -6.09 -4.12 -13.56
N VAL A 282 -5.81 -5.42 -13.74
CA VAL A 282 -5.04 -5.92 -14.91
C VAL A 282 -5.82 -5.69 -16.21
N VAL A 283 -7.09 -6.09 -16.24
CA VAL A 283 -7.94 -5.90 -17.42
C VAL A 283 -8.10 -4.41 -17.75
N TRP A 284 -8.27 -3.57 -16.73
CA TRP A 284 -8.41 -2.13 -16.89
C TRP A 284 -7.13 -1.48 -17.43
N ALA A 285 -5.96 -1.86 -16.88
CA ALA A 285 -4.67 -1.38 -17.36
C ALA A 285 -4.41 -1.81 -18.81
N TRP A 286 -4.69 -3.08 -19.14
CA TRP A 286 -4.56 -3.58 -20.49
C TRP A 286 -5.45 -2.79 -21.49
N HIS A 287 -6.71 -2.53 -21.14
CA HIS A 287 -7.60 -1.73 -21.99
C HIS A 287 -7.10 -0.27 -22.14
N SER A 288 -6.58 0.33 -21.06
CA SER A 288 -5.97 1.66 -21.08
C SER A 288 -4.74 1.70 -22.01
N ASP A 289 -3.92 0.64 -21.99
CA ASP A 289 -2.75 0.50 -22.87
C ASP A 289 -3.17 0.38 -24.35
N LEU A 290 -4.14 -0.46 -24.65
CA LEU A 290 -4.67 -0.62 -26.01
C LEU A 290 -5.23 0.67 -26.61
N ARG A 291 -5.88 1.49 -25.78
CA ARG A 291 -6.46 2.78 -26.19
C ARG A 291 -5.46 3.91 -26.16
N ASN A 292 -4.26 3.68 -25.61
CA ASN A 292 -3.24 4.71 -25.34
C ASN A 292 -3.84 5.93 -24.62
N GLU A 293 -4.76 5.68 -23.68
CA GLU A 293 -5.51 6.69 -22.97
C GLU A 293 -5.47 6.41 -21.46
N ARG A 294 -5.08 7.41 -20.66
CA ARG A 294 -4.88 7.29 -19.20
C ARG A 294 -5.92 8.08 -18.40
N HIS A 295 -6.20 9.30 -18.84
CA HIS A 295 -7.00 10.25 -18.04
C HIS A 295 -8.43 9.77 -17.83
N TRP A 296 -9.11 9.36 -18.90
CA TRP A 296 -10.48 8.84 -18.80
C TRP A 296 -10.55 7.54 -18.02
N HIS A 297 -9.51 6.68 -18.13
CA HIS A 297 -9.45 5.44 -17.33
C HIS A 297 -9.31 5.74 -15.83
N ILE A 298 -8.52 6.73 -15.45
CA ILE A 298 -8.41 7.19 -14.05
C ILE A 298 -9.74 7.75 -13.55
N ILE A 299 -10.38 8.63 -14.32
CA ILE A 299 -11.65 9.26 -13.96
C ILE A 299 -12.76 8.21 -13.82
N ALA A 300 -12.92 7.34 -14.84
CA ALA A 300 -13.94 6.30 -14.83
C ALA A 300 -13.74 5.29 -13.68
N ALA A 301 -12.50 4.90 -13.38
CA ALA A 301 -12.18 4.03 -12.27
C ALA A 301 -12.58 4.66 -10.92
N MET A 302 -12.32 5.95 -10.71
CA MET A 302 -12.70 6.64 -9.50
C MET A 302 -14.19 6.89 -9.37
N LEU A 303 -14.89 7.18 -10.49
CA LEU A 303 -16.35 7.27 -10.50
C LEU A 303 -17.00 5.91 -10.20
N MET A 304 -16.46 4.83 -10.74
CA MET A 304 -16.88 3.47 -10.42
C MET A 304 -16.70 3.16 -8.93
N SER A 305 -15.57 3.59 -8.33
CA SER A 305 -15.33 3.45 -6.90
C SER A 305 -16.31 4.26 -6.07
N ALA A 306 -16.57 5.51 -6.43
CA ALA A 306 -17.53 6.38 -5.75
C ALA A 306 -18.94 5.78 -5.80
N ALA A 307 -19.38 5.32 -6.97
CA ALA A 307 -20.68 4.67 -7.14
C ALA A 307 -20.78 3.38 -6.32
N GLY A 308 -19.76 2.52 -6.37
CA GLY A 308 -19.73 1.27 -5.60
C GLY A 308 -19.81 1.50 -4.11
N LEU A 309 -19.03 2.45 -3.57
CA LEU A 309 -19.07 2.79 -2.13
C LEU A 309 -20.41 3.41 -1.72
N THR A 310 -20.99 4.27 -2.57
CA THR A 310 -22.32 4.87 -2.31
C THR A 310 -23.40 3.78 -2.29
N VAL A 311 -23.40 2.89 -3.25
CA VAL A 311 -24.35 1.77 -3.32
C VAL A 311 -24.17 0.82 -2.14
N SER A 312 -22.92 0.52 -1.75
CA SER A 312 -22.63 -0.29 -0.58
C SER A 312 -23.17 0.33 0.71
N ALA A 313 -22.95 1.64 0.90
CA ALA A 313 -23.47 2.38 2.05
C ALA A 313 -25.01 2.38 2.09
N TYR A 314 -25.66 2.50 0.94
CA TYR A 314 -27.12 2.46 0.84
C TYR A 314 -27.71 1.08 1.12
N LEU A 315 -27.06 0.01 0.66
CA LEU A 315 -27.51 -1.36 0.81
C LEU A 315 -27.27 -1.92 2.22
N GLY A 316 -26.41 -1.28 3.01
CA GLY A 316 -26.12 -1.69 4.37
C GLY A 316 -25.65 -3.15 4.49
N ALA A 317 -26.19 -3.88 5.48
CA ALA A 317 -25.85 -5.28 5.78
C ALA A 317 -26.45 -6.26 4.75
N SER A 318 -25.91 -6.32 3.56
CA SER A 318 -26.38 -7.23 2.51
C SER A 318 -25.25 -7.83 1.66
N VAL A 319 -25.52 -8.98 1.04
CA VAL A 319 -24.57 -9.60 0.07
C VAL A 319 -24.29 -8.66 -1.12
N TRP A 320 -25.26 -7.86 -1.51
CA TRP A 320 -25.11 -6.88 -2.58
C TRP A 320 -24.17 -5.72 -2.20
N SER A 321 -24.08 -5.40 -0.90
CA SER A 321 -23.08 -4.45 -0.39
C SER A 321 -21.66 -4.95 -0.63
N LEU A 322 -21.38 -6.24 -0.44
CA LEU A 322 -20.09 -6.86 -0.75
C LEU A 322 -19.78 -6.80 -2.26
N VAL A 323 -20.77 -7.03 -3.10
CA VAL A 323 -20.61 -6.88 -4.57
C VAL A 323 -20.25 -5.42 -4.91
N ALA A 324 -20.95 -4.47 -4.31
CA ALA A 324 -20.70 -3.05 -4.53
C ALA A 324 -19.30 -2.62 -4.04
N ILE A 325 -18.85 -3.11 -2.87
CA ILE A 325 -17.47 -2.91 -2.39
C ILE A 325 -16.45 -3.53 -3.35
N SER A 326 -16.75 -4.71 -3.91
CA SER A 326 -15.85 -5.36 -4.88
C SER A 326 -15.70 -4.53 -6.17
N VAL A 327 -16.78 -3.95 -6.66
CA VAL A 327 -16.74 -2.99 -7.80
C VAL A 327 -15.93 -1.76 -7.44
N ALA A 328 -16.12 -1.22 -6.24
CA ALA A 328 -15.32 -0.08 -5.75
C ALA A 328 -13.83 -0.41 -5.66
N ALA A 329 -13.49 -1.58 -5.15
CA ALA A 329 -12.11 -2.04 -5.04
C ALA A 329 -11.43 -2.16 -6.42
N ILE A 330 -12.14 -2.69 -7.44
CA ILE A 330 -11.63 -2.70 -8.82
C ILE A 330 -11.21 -1.29 -9.23
N GLY A 331 -12.06 -0.28 -9.04
CA GLY A 331 -11.76 1.09 -9.40
C GLY A 331 -10.58 1.68 -8.65
N LEU A 332 -10.49 1.46 -7.32
CA LEU A 332 -9.38 1.96 -6.50
C LEU A 332 -8.02 1.40 -6.93
N TYR A 333 -7.95 0.11 -7.29
CA TYR A 333 -6.70 -0.50 -7.75
C TYR A 333 -6.39 -0.18 -9.21
N ALA A 334 -7.40 -0.16 -10.08
CA ALA A 334 -7.27 0.23 -11.48
C ALA A 334 -6.77 1.67 -11.63
N GLN A 335 -7.28 2.59 -10.80
CA GLN A 335 -6.80 3.97 -10.77
C GLN A 335 -5.31 4.04 -10.48
N ALA A 336 -4.81 3.32 -9.46
CA ALA A 336 -3.41 3.37 -9.10
C ALA A 336 -2.49 2.94 -10.25
N VAL A 337 -2.84 1.87 -10.97
CA VAL A 337 -2.04 1.38 -12.09
C VAL A 337 -1.97 2.42 -13.22
N CYS A 338 -3.10 3.03 -13.58
CA CYS A 338 -3.13 4.07 -14.60
C CYS A 338 -2.48 5.38 -14.13
N PHE A 339 -2.67 5.76 -12.86
CA PHE A 339 -2.16 7.00 -12.28
C PHE A 339 -0.63 7.06 -12.30
N TRP A 340 0.06 5.99 -11.86
CA TRP A 340 1.52 5.99 -11.78
C TRP A 340 2.24 6.08 -13.13
N SER A 341 1.50 5.97 -14.24
CA SER A 341 2.04 6.29 -15.57
C SER A 341 2.09 7.80 -15.87
N LEU A 342 1.29 8.65 -15.18
CA LEU A 342 1.21 10.08 -15.46
C LEU A 342 2.40 10.90 -14.93
N PRO A 343 2.88 10.73 -13.66
CA PRO A 343 3.96 11.57 -13.14
C PRO A 343 5.22 11.58 -14.02
N PRO A 344 5.73 10.46 -14.57
CA PRO A 344 6.88 10.47 -15.46
C PRO A 344 6.64 11.19 -16.80
N LEU A 345 5.38 11.23 -17.25
CA LEU A 345 5.01 11.92 -18.50
C LEU A 345 4.83 13.43 -18.31
N MET A 346 4.47 13.86 -17.10
CA MET A 346 4.11 15.25 -16.80
C MET A 346 5.24 16.03 -16.11
N LEU A 347 6.18 15.34 -15.53
CA LEU A 347 7.28 15.91 -14.75
C LEU A 347 8.60 15.52 -15.41
N SER A 348 9.48 16.48 -15.61
CA SER A 348 10.76 16.29 -16.30
C SER A 348 11.95 16.75 -15.46
N GLY A 349 13.16 16.28 -15.81
CA GLY A 349 14.40 16.68 -15.19
C GLY A 349 14.63 16.15 -13.77
N MET A 350 15.55 16.76 -13.04
CA MET A 350 15.91 16.36 -11.66
C MET A 350 14.78 16.54 -10.67
N ALA A 351 13.85 17.47 -10.91
CA ALA A 351 12.70 17.73 -10.07
C ALA A 351 11.64 16.62 -10.16
N ALA A 352 11.60 15.82 -11.23
CA ALA A 352 10.58 14.79 -11.44
C ALA A 352 10.64 13.69 -10.37
N ALA A 353 11.83 13.22 -10.03
CA ALA A 353 11.99 12.17 -9.01
C ALA A 353 11.60 12.67 -7.61
N ALA A 354 11.97 13.92 -7.28
CA ALA A 354 11.56 14.56 -6.04
C ALA A 354 10.03 14.75 -5.97
N ALA A 355 9.41 15.14 -7.09
CA ALA A 355 7.96 15.28 -7.18
C ALA A 355 7.22 13.94 -7.06
N ILE A 356 7.72 12.86 -7.67
CA ILE A 356 7.19 11.49 -7.53
C ILE A 356 7.25 11.03 -6.07
N ALA A 357 8.37 11.26 -5.40
CA ALA A 357 8.51 10.96 -3.98
C ALA A 357 7.53 11.78 -3.11
N ALA A 358 7.36 13.07 -3.42
CA ALA A 358 6.42 13.95 -2.73
C ALA A 358 4.96 13.51 -2.93
N ILE A 359 4.58 13.08 -4.16
CA ILE A 359 3.25 12.54 -4.46
C ILE A 359 3.00 11.28 -3.62
N ASN A 360 3.98 10.37 -3.57
CA ASN A 360 3.85 9.14 -2.78
C ASN A 360 3.72 9.43 -1.28
N ALA A 361 4.60 10.26 -0.74
CA ALA A 361 4.59 10.65 0.67
C ALA A 361 3.28 11.34 1.06
N THR A 362 2.80 12.31 0.26
CA THR A 362 1.51 12.96 0.48
C THR A 362 0.36 11.95 0.42
N GLY A 363 0.41 11.00 -0.53
CA GLY A 363 -0.57 9.94 -0.63
C GLY A 363 -0.65 9.06 0.62
N ASN A 364 0.48 8.80 1.28
CA ASN A 364 0.51 8.02 2.52
C ASN A 364 -0.24 8.70 3.68
N LEU A 365 -0.34 10.04 3.68
CA LEU A 365 -1.21 10.75 4.64
C LEU A 365 -2.69 10.38 4.47
N GLY A 366 -3.11 9.95 3.27
CA GLY A 366 -4.45 9.39 3.06
C GLY A 366 -4.71 8.12 3.86
N GLY A 367 -3.66 7.33 4.12
CA GLY A 367 -3.71 6.17 5.01
C GLY A 367 -3.94 6.52 6.48
N PHE A 368 -3.61 7.75 6.90
CA PHE A 368 -4.01 8.28 8.20
C PHE A 368 -5.42 8.86 8.18
N LEU A 369 -5.69 9.78 7.25
CA LEU A 369 -6.94 10.54 7.22
C LEU A 369 -8.16 9.67 6.92
N GLY A 370 -8.05 8.72 5.98
CA GLY A 370 -9.16 7.85 5.59
C GLY A 370 -9.72 7.03 6.76
N PRO A 371 -8.92 6.16 7.38
CA PRO A 371 -9.35 5.37 8.52
C PRO A 371 -9.81 6.23 9.70
N TYR A 372 -9.11 7.34 9.99
CA TYR A 372 -9.47 8.24 11.07
C TYR A 372 -10.88 8.82 10.89
N ILE A 373 -11.20 9.27 9.68
CA ILE A 373 -12.54 9.79 9.33
C ILE A 373 -13.59 8.68 9.49
N VAL A 374 -13.33 7.47 8.98
CA VAL A 374 -14.27 6.35 9.12
C VAL A 374 -14.53 6.04 10.60
N GLY A 375 -13.49 5.99 11.43
CA GLY A 375 -13.62 5.67 12.84
C GLY A 375 -14.38 6.70 13.66
N ILE A 376 -14.09 8.00 13.47
CA ILE A 376 -14.79 9.08 14.23
C ILE A 376 -16.24 9.29 13.77
N THR A 377 -16.59 8.83 12.57
CA THR A 377 -17.96 8.92 12.05
C THR A 377 -18.79 7.65 12.29
N ALA A 378 -18.19 6.61 12.87
CA ALA A 378 -18.88 5.37 13.22
C ALA A 378 -19.95 5.60 14.31
N ARG A 379 -21.20 5.29 13.99
CA ARG A 379 -22.32 5.45 14.93
C ARG A 379 -22.44 4.19 15.78
N GLY A 380 -22.49 4.37 17.10
CA GLY A 380 -22.55 3.24 18.04
C GLY A 380 -21.36 2.28 17.93
N GLY A 381 -20.26 2.68 17.28
CA GLY A 381 -19.04 1.88 17.11
C GLY A 381 -19.13 0.77 16.05
N THR A 382 -20.29 0.52 15.45
CA THR A 382 -20.54 -0.59 14.51
C THR A 382 -21.18 -0.17 13.19
N ASP A 383 -21.79 0.99 13.10
CA ASP A 383 -22.36 1.52 11.85
C ASP A 383 -21.35 2.44 11.15
N PHE A 384 -20.78 1.96 10.05
CA PHE A 384 -19.78 2.64 9.24
C PHE A 384 -20.38 3.31 7.99
N THR A 385 -21.70 3.41 7.86
CA THR A 385 -22.41 3.96 6.68
C THR A 385 -21.94 5.37 6.35
N SER A 386 -21.83 6.24 7.37
CA SER A 386 -21.34 7.62 7.18
C SER A 386 -19.90 7.65 6.67
N GLY A 387 -19.04 6.76 7.19
CA GLY A 387 -17.67 6.59 6.72
C GLY A 387 -17.59 6.17 5.26
N LEU A 388 -18.43 5.22 4.83
CA LEU A 388 -18.49 4.78 3.44
C LEU A 388 -18.93 5.91 2.49
N TYR A 389 -19.92 6.72 2.84
CA TYR A 389 -20.31 7.91 2.04
C TYR A 389 -19.18 8.93 1.95
N LEU A 390 -18.44 9.17 3.04
CA LEU A 390 -17.29 10.08 3.00
C LEU A 390 -16.16 9.53 2.11
N MET A 391 -15.90 8.23 2.15
CA MET A 391 -14.91 7.59 1.27
C MET A 391 -15.37 7.63 -0.20
N ALA A 392 -16.68 7.49 -0.46
CA ALA A 392 -17.25 7.72 -1.78
C ALA A 392 -17.04 9.15 -2.25
N GLY A 393 -17.23 10.13 -1.37
CA GLY A 393 -16.92 11.55 -1.63
C GLY A 393 -15.44 11.78 -1.96
N CYS A 394 -14.52 11.14 -1.23
CA CYS A 394 -13.08 11.19 -1.52
C CYS A 394 -12.76 10.60 -2.92
N ALA A 395 -13.39 9.49 -3.29
CA ALA A 395 -13.24 8.90 -4.61
C ALA A 395 -13.80 9.82 -5.70
N ALA A 396 -14.97 10.41 -5.50
CA ALA A 396 -15.56 11.39 -6.44
C ALA A 396 -14.67 12.64 -6.56
N LEU A 397 -14.10 13.13 -5.47
CA LEU A 397 -13.15 14.25 -5.49
C LEU A 397 -11.89 13.89 -6.27
N SER A 398 -11.34 12.69 -6.10
CA SER A 398 -10.21 12.21 -6.90
C SER A 398 -10.53 12.19 -8.40
N ALA A 399 -11.74 11.78 -8.79
CA ALA A 399 -12.22 11.83 -10.18
C ALA A 399 -12.30 13.27 -10.70
N ALA A 400 -12.89 14.18 -9.92
CA ALA A 400 -13.02 15.60 -10.27
C ALA A 400 -11.65 16.29 -10.43
N LEU A 401 -10.71 16.03 -9.52
CA LEU A 401 -9.34 16.54 -9.61
C LEU A 401 -8.60 15.97 -10.83
N SER A 402 -8.84 14.69 -11.17
CA SER A 402 -8.27 14.06 -12.36
C SER A 402 -8.85 14.67 -13.65
N PHE A 403 -10.13 14.99 -13.66
CA PHE A 403 -10.76 15.72 -14.76
C PHE A 403 -10.20 17.13 -14.90
N LEU A 404 -10.00 17.84 -13.78
CA LEU A 404 -9.35 19.15 -13.77
C LEU A 404 -7.93 19.06 -14.32
N LEU A 405 -7.13 18.06 -13.89
CA LEU A 405 -5.78 17.82 -14.39
C LEU A 405 -5.78 17.65 -15.92
N MET A 406 -6.74 16.88 -16.46
CA MET A 406 -6.88 16.67 -17.91
C MET A 406 -7.23 17.95 -18.68
N ARG A 407 -8.07 18.83 -18.09
CA ARG A 407 -8.54 20.07 -18.74
C ARG A 407 -7.50 21.19 -18.73
N LEU A 408 -6.60 21.20 -17.76
CA LEU A 408 -5.57 22.22 -17.68
C LEU A 408 -4.61 22.04 -18.87
N LYS A 409 -4.56 23.06 -19.75
CA LYS A 409 -3.53 23.17 -20.81
C LYS A 409 -2.21 23.48 -20.11
N TRP A 410 -1.33 22.50 -20.07
CA TRP A 410 0.00 22.67 -19.49
C TRP A 410 0.98 23.07 -20.59
N ASP A 411 1.47 24.31 -20.51
CA ASP A 411 2.50 24.80 -21.44
C ASP A 411 3.79 24.00 -21.21
N ARG A 412 4.36 23.43 -22.29
CA ARG A 412 5.60 22.63 -22.22
C ARG A 412 6.83 23.49 -21.91
N SER A 413 6.69 24.81 -21.94
CA SER A 413 7.78 25.77 -21.71
C SER A 413 8.12 26.01 -20.23
N SER A 414 7.35 25.47 -19.27
CA SER A 414 7.52 25.70 -17.82
C SER A 414 7.99 24.45 -17.05
N ALA A 415 8.56 23.46 -17.75
CA ALA A 415 9.08 22.22 -17.15
C ALA A 415 10.59 22.25 -16.97
#